data_8f030d5425b7034ae02ae92828072b05
#
_entry.id   8f030d5425b7034ae02ae92828072b05
#
_cell.length_a   1.000
_cell.length_b   1.000
_cell.length_c   1.000
_cell.angle_alpha   90.00
_cell.angle_beta   90.00
_cell.angle_gamma   90.00
#
_symmetry.space_group_name_H-M   'P 1'
#
loop_
_entity.id
_entity.type
_entity.pdbx_description
1 polymer ?
#
loop_
_entity_poly.entity_id
_entity_poly.type
_entity_poly.pdbx_seq_one_letter_code
_entity_poly.pdbx_strand_id
1 'polypeptide(L)'
;MMKVKKLIAAGCAMILALTGCGAKQETPASAAKESSAVSSAVVNDAKESSMISSSAVSDAEGSTTASSVVSSEQSAESEKIKLTIEGYDKDNFPRLDGSLANEPLLLRMISDLTDTDADTAEVYLADSFVNGGTSTSWGKLLYDNMDLIISYEPPQEVKEEYVEMFDRLEIDPLGRDGLVFIVNVNNPIESLTVDQIRDIYTGKITDWSEVGGEPGKIRAFQRNSTSGSQTLLNKLVMNGEKTMEPEKDMLVGTMGELIESVAGFDGSGSAIGFSVYYYAEKMKSDPNLKMIRIEDVAPSNATIEDGTYPLVNDFYMAIRASEKSDSPVRKLRDWMLSENGKELLEEEG
;
A
#
# COMPACT_ATOMS: atom_id res chain seq x y z
N MET A 1 48.22 -0.20 16.35
CA MET A 1 48.20 -0.24 17.83
C MET A 1 47.81 1.14 18.35
N MET A 2 46.58 1.38 18.65
CA MET A 2 46.10 2.26 19.71
C MET A 2 44.60 2.40 19.66
N LYS A 3 43.95 1.73 20.58
CA LYS A 3 42.78 2.15 21.36
C LYS A 3 41.58 2.78 20.62
N VAL A 4 40.60 1.94 20.27
CA VAL A 4 39.19 2.30 20.39
C VAL A 4 38.52 1.21 21.24
N LYS A 5 38.47 1.44 22.51
CA LYS A 5 37.62 0.75 23.49
C LYS A 5 36.85 1.80 24.24
N LYS A 6 35.54 1.59 24.36
CA LYS A 6 34.56 2.29 25.17
C LYS A 6 33.75 3.37 24.46
N LEU A 7 32.59 2.98 23.96
CA LEU A 7 31.31 3.65 24.23
C LEU A 7 30.14 2.73 23.85
N ILE A 8 29.96 1.69 24.63
CA ILE A 8 28.69 0.92 24.65
C ILE A 8 28.34 0.80 26.12
N ALA A 9 27.52 1.71 26.60
CA ALA A 9 26.68 1.56 27.79
C ALA A 9 26.05 2.90 28.18
N ALA A 10 24.94 3.28 27.57
CA ALA A 10 23.95 4.17 28.16
C ALA A 10 22.70 4.19 27.26
N GLY A 11 21.77 3.31 27.48
CA GLY A 11 20.51 3.33 26.73
C GLY A 11 19.53 2.24 27.10
N CYS A 12 19.60 1.73 28.34
CA CYS A 12 18.55 0.82 28.84
C CYS A 12 18.48 0.92 30.35
N ALA A 13 17.77 1.91 30.87
CA ALA A 13 17.20 1.85 32.23
C ALA A 13 16.40 3.12 32.53
N MET A 14 15.12 3.13 32.19
CA MET A 14 14.14 3.96 32.87
C MET A 14 12.73 3.33 32.75
N ILE A 15 12.55 2.27 33.50
CA ILE A 15 11.24 1.84 33.97
C ILE A 15 11.40 1.42 35.44
N LEU A 16 10.49 1.94 36.29
CA LEU A 16 10.26 1.61 37.67
C LEU A 16 10.91 2.52 38.75
N ALA A 17 10.13 3.50 39.18
CA ALA A 17 9.89 3.72 40.59
C ALA A 17 8.60 4.55 40.81
N LEU A 18 7.49 3.89 41.06
CA LEU A 18 6.31 4.41 41.72
C LEU A 18 6.41 3.99 43.19
N THR A 19 6.53 4.97 44.08
CA THR A 19 6.10 5.01 45.47
C THR A 19 6.28 6.46 45.91
N GLY A 20 5.33 7.22 46.40
CA GLY A 20 4.20 7.00 47.21
C GLY A 20 4.15 8.16 48.20
N CYS A 21 2.97 8.58 48.67
CA CYS A 21 2.65 9.57 49.73
C CYS A 21 2.56 11.04 49.23
N GLY A 22 1.49 11.74 49.40
CA GLY A 22 0.27 11.64 50.18
C GLY A 22 -0.30 13.02 50.47
N ALA A 23 -1.63 13.12 50.55
CA ALA A 23 -2.44 14.12 51.26
C ALA A 23 -2.71 15.49 50.54
N LYS A 24 -3.88 15.82 50.35
CA LYS A 24 -5.17 16.26 50.84
C LYS A 24 -5.83 17.19 49.85
N GLN A 25 -6.96 16.88 49.38
CA GLN A 25 -8.31 17.37 49.64
C GLN A 25 -8.48 18.89 49.58
N GLU A 26 -9.28 19.32 48.57
CA GLU A 26 -10.50 20.11 48.79
C GLU A 26 -11.28 20.25 47.47
N THR A 27 -12.52 19.71 47.47
CA THR A 27 -13.64 20.13 46.63
C THR A 27 -14.44 21.18 47.39
N PRO A 28 -15.28 22.04 46.76
CA PRO A 28 -16.66 21.68 46.50
C PRO A 28 -17.23 22.26 45.20
N ALA A 29 -18.08 21.49 44.54
CA ALA A 29 -19.52 21.46 44.53
C ALA A 29 -20.26 22.49 43.65
N SER A 30 -21.10 21.91 42.78
CA SER A 30 -22.52 22.21 42.56
C SER A 30 -22.81 23.21 41.43
N ALA A 31 -23.62 22.97 40.46
CA ALA A 31 -24.99 22.44 40.30
C ALA A 31 -25.21 22.15 38.79
N ALA A 32 -25.70 21.04 38.36
CA ALA A 32 -27.07 20.56 38.31
C ALA A 32 -27.98 21.18 37.25
N LYS A 33 -28.50 20.29 36.43
CA LYS A 33 -29.84 20.19 35.78
C LYS A 33 -30.00 20.90 34.40
N GLU A 34 -30.64 20.34 33.44
CA GLU A 34 -31.67 19.33 33.17
C GLU A 34 -31.61 18.94 31.69
N SER A 35 -31.59 17.65 31.30
CA SER A 35 -32.73 16.81 30.98
C SER A 35 -33.64 17.32 29.85
N SER A 36 -33.62 16.63 28.72
CA SER A 36 -34.84 16.05 28.15
C SER A 36 -34.49 15.12 26.97
N ALA A 37 -34.85 13.87 27.19
CA ALA A 37 -35.03 12.83 26.19
C ALA A 37 -36.42 12.99 25.56
N VAL A 38 -36.57 12.57 24.30
CA VAL A 38 -37.77 11.92 23.71
C VAL A 38 -37.30 11.38 22.35
N SER A 39 -37.17 10.12 22.16
CA SER A 39 -38.15 9.08 21.86
C SER A 39 -38.35 8.82 20.37
N SER A 40 -37.91 7.63 20.02
CA SER A 40 -38.26 6.69 18.98
C SER A 40 -39.58 6.91 18.22
N ALA A 41 -39.56 6.67 16.91
CA ALA A 41 -40.61 5.95 16.21
C ALA A 41 -40.08 5.16 15.01
N VAL A 42 -40.20 3.88 15.16
CA VAL A 42 -40.17 2.84 14.11
C VAL A 42 -41.53 2.89 13.40
N VAL A 43 -41.52 2.83 12.08
CA VAL A 43 -42.65 2.25 11.31
C VAL A 43 -42.08 1.46 10.15
N ASN A 44 -42.33 0.17 10.21
CA ASN A 44 -42.39 -0.79 9.11
C ASN A 44 -43.67 -0.56 8.30
N ASP A 45 -43.60 -0.88 6.99
CA ASP A 45 -44.49 -1.76 6.22
C ASP A 45 -44.10 -1.65 4.74
N ALA A 46 -43.67 -2.66 4.06
CA ALA A 46 -44.25 -3.91 3.62
C ALA A 46 -45.23 -3.81 2.46
N LYS A 47 -44.89 -4.49 1.38
CA LYS A 47 -45.70 -5.17 0.38
C LYS A 47 -46.57 -4.33 -0.58
N GLU A 48 -46.69 -4.66 -1.82
CA GLU A 48 -46.99 -5.82 -2.66
C GLU A 48 -46.93 -5.42 -4.14
N SER A 49 -46.31 -6.18 -5.04
CA SER A 49 -46.83 -7.26 -5.86
C SER A 49 -47.90 -6.91 -6.89
N SER A 50 -47.63 -7.19 -8.13
CA SER A 50 -48.41 -7.87 -9.14
C SER A 50 -47.88 -7.56 -10.55
N MET A 51 -47.33 -8.50 -11.29
CA MET A 51 -47.95 -9.52 -12.11
C MET A 51 -48.92 -9.03 -13.16
N ILE A 52 -48.68 -9.52 -14.34
CA ILE A 52 -49.59 -10.02 -15.42
C ILE A 52 -49.08 -9.46 -16.75
N SER A 53 -48.69 -10.24 -17.69
CA SER A 53 -49.09 -11.41 -18.43
C SER A 53 -49.26 -11.11 -19.92
N SER A 54 -48.50 -11.81 -20.69
CA SER A 54 -48.82 -12.71 -21.81
C SER A 54 -49.58 -12.17 -23.01
N SER A 55 -49.08 -12.52 -24.17
CA SER A 55 -49.61 -13.40 -25.22
C SER A 55 -48.85 -13.14 -26.53
N ALA A 56 -48.18 -14.08 -27.12
CA ALA A 56 -48.52 -15.27 -27.83
C ALA A 56 -48.85 -15.05 -29.32
N VAL A 57 -48.05 -15.76 -30.13
CA VAL A 57 -48.38 -16.56 -31.34
C VAL A 57 -48.37 -15.82 -32.68
N SER A 58 -47.55 -16.20 -33.64
CA SER A 58 -47.81 -17.28 -34.61
C SER A 58 -46.70 -17.40 -35.67
N ASP A 59 -46.40 -18.61 -35.93
CA ASP A 59 -45.82 -19.39 -37.01
C ASP A 59 -45.62 -18.75 -38.40
N ALA A 60 -44.45 -19.08 -39.00
CA ALA A 60 -44.41 -19.57 -40.38
C ALA A 60 -43.06 -20.25 -40.67
N GLU A 61 -43.16 -21.46 -41.16
CA GLU A 61 -42.12 -22.36 -41.63
C GLU A 61 -41.33 -21.84 -42.84
N GLY A 62 -40.09 -22.24 -42.96
CA GLY A 62 -39.27 -22.07 -44.16
C GLY A 62 -37.94 -22.82 -44.06
N SER A 63 -37.97 -24.11 -44.37
CA SER A 63 -36.85 -25.00 -44.56
C SER A 63 -35.90 -24.51 -45.65
N THR A 64 -34.59 -24.43 -45.36
CA THR A 64 -33.53 -24.80 -46.32
C THR A 64 -32.25 -25.17 -45.59
N THR A 65 -31.79 -26.36 -45.86
CA THR A 65 -30.55 -26.99 -45.49
C THR A 65 -29.34 -26.24 -46.02
N ALA A 66 -28.37 -25.92 -45.12
CA ALA A 66 -27.00 -25.76 -45.49
C ALA A 66 -26.10 -26.02 -44.26
N SER A 67 -25.39 -27.10 -44.42
CA SER A 67 -24.05 -27.47 -43.94
C SER A 67 -23.52 -26.80 -42.65
N SER A 68 -23.47 -27.62 -41.61
CA SER A 68 -22.71 -27.44 -40.38
C SER A 68 -21.21 -27.23 -40.61
N VAL A 69 -20.74 -26.06 -40.32
CA VAL A 69 -19.36 -25.86 -39.86
C VAL A 69 -19.50 -25.55 -38.39
N VAL A 70 -19.29 -26.56 -37.57
CA VAL A 70 -19.10 -26.43 -36.16
C VAL A 70 -17.70 -25.82 -35.99
N SER A 71 -17.61 -24.50 -35.91
CA SER A 71 -16.48 -23.86 -35.26
C SER A 71 -16.69 -24.06 -33.77
N SER A 72 -15.98 -25.03 -33.24
CA SER A 72 -15.73 -25.15 -31.82
C SER A 72 -14.92 -23.94 -31.37
N GLU A 73 -15.57 -22.89 -30.92
CA GLU A 73 -15.01 -21.97 -29.97
C GLU A 73 -14.83 -22.76 -28.68
N GLN A 74 -13.71 -23.48 -28.59
CA GLN A 74 -13.13 -23.85 -27.34
C GLN A 74 -12.74 -22.51 -26.69
N SER A 75 -13.58 -22.06 -25.78
CA SER A 75 -13.14 -21.18 -24.73
C SER A 75 -11.93 -21.88 -24.09
N ALA A 76 -10.75 -21.37 -24.37
CA ALA A 76 -9.56 -21.63 -23.59
C ALA A 76 -9.82 -20.99 -22.23
N GLU A 77 -10.53 -21.69 -21.36
CA GLU A 77 -10.38 -21.57 -19.93
C GLU A 77 -8.93 -21.98 -19.72
N SER A 78 -8.04 -20.98 -19.54
CA SER A 78 -6.67 -21.24 -19.14
C SER A 78 -6.78 -22.06 -17.87
N GLU A 79 -6.40 -23.34 -17.94
CA GLU A 79 -6.17 -24.13 -16.73
C GLU A 79 -5.21 -23.27 -15.89
N LYS A 80 -5.74 -22.69 -14.81
CA LYS A 80 -4.90 -22.07 -13.78
C LYS A 80 -3.90 -23.14 -13.38
N ILE A 81 -2.66 -22.95 -13.76
CA ILE A 81 -1.56 -23.83 -13.36
C ILE A 81 -1.54 -23.75 -11.84
N LYS A 82 -1.97 -24.80 -11.18
CA LYS A 82 -1.99 -24.90 -9.73
C LYS A 82 -0.54 -24.91 -9.26
N LEU A 83 -0.05 -23.76 -8.80
CA LEU A 83 1.32 -23.52 -8.41
C LEU A 83 1.53 -24.04 -6.98
N THR A 84 1.52 -25.32 -6.78
CA THR A 84 1.79 -25.92 -5.48
C THR A 84 3.27 -26.26 -5.35
N ILE A 85 3.96 -25.59 -4.44
CA ILE A 85 5.18 -26.16 -3.86
C ILE A 85 4.70 -27.23 -2.87
N GLU A 86 4.93 -28.50 -3.18
CA GLU A 86 4.54 -29.59 -2.27
C GLU A 86 5.11 -29.38 -0.88
N GLY A 87 4.24 -29.42 0.14
CA GLY A 87 4.64 -29.51 1.53
C GLY A 87 4.53 -28.24 2.36
N TYR A 88 3.89 -27.18 1.86
CA TYR A 88 3.53 -26.05 2.71
C TYR A 88 2.19 -26.29 3.42
N ASP A 89 2.21 -26.07 4.73
CA ASP A 89 1.03 -26.00 5.59
C ASP A 89 1.20 -24.87 6.62
N LYS A 90 0.20 -24.64 7.43
CA LYS A 90 0.19 -23.57 8.41
C LYS A 90 1.37 -23.64 9.42
N ASP A 91 1.88 -24.83 9.68
CA ASP A 91 2.91 -25.04 10.71
C ASP A 91 4.33 -24.81 10.19
N ASN A 92 4.52 -24.87 8.87
CA ASN A 92 5.83 -24.72 8.23
C ASN A 92 5.92 -23.57 7.21
N PHE A 93 4.83 -22.83 6.99
CA PHE A 93 4.85 -21.68 6.10
C PHE A 93 5.76 -20.58 6.68
N PRO A 94 6.63 -19.94 5.86
CA PRO A 94 7.46 -18.85 6.35
C PRO A 94 6.65 -17.69 6.91
N ARG A 95 7.16 -17.03 7.95
CA ARG A 95 6.57 -15.79 8.47
C ARG A 95 6.87 -14.66 7.49
N LEU A 96 5.84 -14.07 6.95
CA LEU A 96 5.91 -13.06 5.89
C LEU A 96 5.56 -11.66 6.41
N ASP A 97 6.17 -10.63 5.85
CA ASP A 97 5.79 -9.23 6.06
C ASP A 97 6.13 -8.41 4.82
N GLY A 98 5.71 -7.15 4.77
CA GLY A 98 6.01 -6.31 3.63
C GLY A 98 5.54 -4.86 3.76
N SER A 99 5.70 -4.13 2.67
CA SER A 99 5.04 -2.83 2.51
C SER A 99 3.55 -3.05 2.30
N LEU A 100 2.70 -2.16 2.82
CA LEU A 100 1.23 -2.27 2.70
C LEU A 100 0.75 -2.45 1.25
N ALA A 101 1.42 -1.85 0.28
CA ALA A 101 1.06 -2.01 -1.12
C ALA A 101 1.33 -3.44 -1.66
N ASN A 102 2.14 -4.23 -0.97
CA ASN A 102 2.47 -5.60 -1.37
C ASN A 102 1.62 -6.65 -0.62
N GLU A 103 0.70 -6.21 0.25
CA GLU A 103 -0.20 -7.12 0.97
C GLU A 103 -1.04 -8.01 0.03
N PRO A 104 -1.67 -7.50 -1.05
CA PRO A 104 -2.42 -8.34 -1.97
C PRO A 104 -1.55 -9.40 -2.65
N LEU A 105 -0.33 -9.04 -3.05
CA LEU A 105 0.63 -9.98 -3.63
C LEU A 105 0.97 -11.10 -2.64
N LEU A 106 1.20 -10.77 -1.36
CA LEU A 106 1.46 -11.77 -0.33
C LEU A 106 0.25 -12.68 -0.09
N LEU A 107 -0.96 -12.13 -0.02
CA LEU A 107 -2.19 -12.90 0.13
C LEU A 107 -2.41 -13.83 -1.06
N ARG A 108 -2.22 -13.34 -2.29
CA ARG A 108 -2.35 -14.14 -3.50
C ARG A 108 -1.33 -15.28 -3.53
N MET A 109 -0.07 -14.99 -3.22
CA MET A 109 1.00 -15.99 -3.14
C MET A 109 0.67 -17.09 -2.12
N ILE A 110 0.21 -16.72 -0.93
CA ILE A 110 -0.20 -17.69 0.10
C ILE A 110 -1.37 -18.53 -0.41
N SER A 111 -2.40 -17.90 -0.94
CA SER A 111 -3.60 -18.55 -1.46
C SER A 111 -3.27 -19.60 -2.52
N ASP A 112 -2.43 -19.23 -3.48
CA ASP A 112 -2.01 -20.12 -4.57
C ASP A 112 -1.12 -21.27 -4.08
N LEU A 113 -0.22 -21.02 -3.14
CA LEU A 113 0.69 -22.03 -2.62
C LEU A 113 0.06 -23.01 -1.61
N THR A 114 -0.95 -22.55 -0.89
CA THR A 114 -1.63 -23.36 0.14
C THR A 114 -2.97 -23.92 -0.30
N ASP A 115 -3.43 -23.56 -1.50
CA ASP A 115 -4.77 -23.93 -2.04
C ASP A 115 -5.92 -23.49 -1.10
N THR A 116 -5.79 -22.27 -0.56
CA THR A 116 -6.76 -21.67 0.35
C THR A 116 -7.42 -20.45 -0.28
N ASP A 117 -8.57 -20.04 0.26
CA ASP A 117 -9.18 -18.75 -0.08
C ASP A 117 -8.47 -17.58 0.61
N ALA A 118 -8.80 -16.35 0.20
CA ALA A 118 -8.18 -15.15 0.71
C ALA A 118 -8.37 -14.98 2.24
N ASP A 119 -9.57 -15.28 2.76
CA ASP A 119 -9.87 -15.17 4.20
C ASP A 119 -8.99 -16.12 5.02
N THR A 120 -8.74 -17.33 4.49
CA THR A 120 -7.83 -18.29 5.11
C THR A 120 -6.38 -17.86 4.96
N ALA A 121 -5.99 -17.28 3.82
CA ALA A 121 -4.65 -16.78 3.58
C ALA A 121 -4.27 -15.65 4.57
N GLU A 122 -5.21 -14.80 4.99
CA GLU A 122 -5.00 -13.76 6.01
C GLU A 122 -4.48 -14.31 7.33
N VAL A 123 -4.85 -15.56 7.68
CA VAL A 123 -4.37 -16.19 8.93
C VAL A 123 -2.85 -16.37 8.94
N TYR A 124 -2.23 -16.55 7.76
CA TYR A 124 -0.76 -16.65 7.64
C TYR A 124 -0.08 -15.30 7.81
N LEU A 125 -0.81 -14.20 7.64
CA LEU A 125 -0.33 -12.83 7.81
C LEU A 125 -0.76 -12.21 9.15
N ALA A 126 -1.27 -13.01 10.11
CA ALA A 126 -1.83 -12.50 11.37
C ALA A 126 -0.86 -11.62 12.19
N ASP A 127 0.46 -11.91 12.11
CA ASP A 127 1.52 -11.15 12.78
C ASP A 127 2.22 -10.14 11.83
N SER A 128 1.79 -10.11 10.58
CA SER A 128 2.27 -9.22 9.54
C SER A 128 1.54 -7.88 9.60
N PHE A 129 2.14 -6.84 9.02
CA PHE A 129 1.54 -5.49 8.90
C PHE A 129 1.11 -4.84 10.23
N VAL A 130 1.20 -5.54 11.36
CA VAL A 130 0.88 -4.99 12.69
C VAL A 130 1.90 -3.90 13.03
N ASN A 131 1.42 -2.68 13.22
CA ASN A 131 2.24 -1.46 13.34
C ASN A 131 3.23 -1.31 12.16
N GLY A 132 2.83 -1.82 11.00
CA GLY A 132 3.67 -2.09 9.86
C GLY A 132 3.94 -0.88 8.98
N GLY A 133 4.84 -1.11 8.06
CA GLY A 133 5.33 -0.18 7.07
C GLY A 133 6.73 -0.62 6.66
N THR A 134 7.24 -0.03 5.61
CA THR A 134 8.53 -0.42 5.01
C THR A 134 9.64 -0.57 6.03
N SER A 135 9.88 0.43 6.89
CA SER A 135 10.94 0.36 7.90
C SER A 135 10.74 -0.77 8.91
N THR A 136 9.48 -0.99 9.33
CA THR A 136 9.15 -2.03 10.30
C THR A 136 9.39 -3.43 9.72
N SER A 137 9.01 -3.67 8.47
CA SER A 137 9.24 -4.96 7.80
C SER A 137 10.71 -5.29 7.71
N TRP A 138 11.56 -4.34 7.31
CA TRP A 138 13.01 -4.52 7.30
C TRP A 138 13.55 -4.80 8.70
N GLY A 139 13.11 -4.05 9.70
CA GLY A 139 13.47 -4.30 11.10
C GLY A 139 13.09 -5.71 11.57
N LYS A 140 11.88 -6.16 11.26
CA LYS A 140 11.43 -7.52 11.62
C LYS A 140 12.31 -8.61 10.98
N LEU A 141 12.71 -8.46 9.71
CA LEU A 141 13.62 -9.39 9.04
C LEU A 141 15.01 -9.38 9.67
N LEU A 142 15.57 -8.20 9.94
CA LEU A 142 16.90 -8.03 10.54
C LEU A 142 17.00 -8.64 11.94
N TYR A 143 15.91 -8.58 12.73
CA TYR A 143 15.86 -9.12 14.09
C TYR A 143 15.22 -10.52 14.21
N ASP A 144 15.11 -11.25 13.09
CA ASP A 144 14.60 -12.63 13.06
C ASP A 144 13.15 -12.79 13.55
N ASN A 145 12.35 -11.74 13.40
CA ASN A 145 10.93 -11.78 13.72
C ASN A 145 10.08 -12.19 12.51
N MET A 146 10.61 -12.04 11.29
CA MET A 146 10.04 -12.51 10.04
C MET A 146 11.09 -13.26 9.23
N ASP A 147 10.66 -14.11 8.32
CA ASP A 147 11.55 -14.99 7.56
C ASP A 147 11.79 -14.49 6.14
N LEU A 148 10.78 -13.87 5.54
CA LEU A 148 10.83 -13.27 4.21
C LEU A 148 9.98 -12.00 4.21
N ILE A 149 10.45 -10.98 3.52
CA ILE A 149 9.67 -9.76 3.28
C ILE A 149 9.58 -9.45 1.79
N ILE A 150 8.45 -8.84 1.37
CA ILE A 150 8.31 -8.18 0.07
C ILE A 150 8.05 -6.71 0.34
N SER A 151 9.01 -5.84 0.01
CA SER A 151 8.97 -4.44 0.44
C SER A 151 9.69 -3.51 -0.51
N TYR A 152 9.34 -2.22 -0.45
CA TYR A 152 10.15 -1.17 -1.05
C TYR A 152 11.47 -1.01 -0.29
N GLU A 153 12.37 -0.25 -0.89
CA GLU A 153 13.66 0.07 -0.30
C GLU A 153 13.50 0.68 1.11
N PRO A 154 14.31 0.25 2.08
CA PRO A 154 14.25 0.85 3.42
C PRO A 154 14.75 2.30 3.37
N PRO A 155 14.30 3.16 4.30
CA PRO A 155 14.87 4.49 4.48
C PRO A 155 16.39 4.45 4.64
N GLN A 156 17.07 5.52 4.20
CA GLN A 156 18.52 5.60 4.25
C GLN A 156 19.05 5.49 5.70
N GLU A 157 18.33 6.05 6.64
CA GLU A 157 18.66 6.00 8.07
C GLU A 157 18.69 4.55 8.59
N VAL A 158 17.75 3.71 8.12
CA VAL A 158 17.71 2.28 8.49
C VAL A 158 18.90 1.54 7.89
N LYS A 159 19.28 1.83 6.64
CA LYS A 159 20.47 1.23 6.01
C LYS A 159 21.75 1.60 6.73
N GLU A 160 21.89 2.85 7.13
CA GLU A 160 23.08 3.34 7.82
C GLU A 160 23.18 2.78 9.24
N GLU A 161 22.06 2.69 9.95
CA GLU A 161 22.01 2.14 11.31
C GLU A 161 22.36 0.63 11.35
N TYR A 162 21.94 -0.13 10.34
CA TYR A 162 22.05 -1.60 10.32
C TYR A 162 22.94 -2.13 9.20
N VAL A 163 23.91 -1.36 8.72
CA VAL A 163 24.74 -1.69 7.55
C VAL A 163 25.33 -3.10 7.61
N GLU A 164 25.91 -3.53 8.75
CA GLU A 164 26.50 -4.87 8.91
C GLU A 164 25.44 -5.99 8.89
N MET A 165 24.19 -5.67 9.19
CA MET A 165 23.09 -6.64 9.15
C MET A 165 22.56 -6.80 7.72
N PHE A 166 22.51 -5.71 6.94
CA PHE A 166 22.14 -5.78 5.53
C PHE A 166 23.08 -6.65 4.71
N ASP A 167 24.37 -6.68 5.02
CA ASP A 167 25.37 -7.58 4.38
C ASP A 167 25.05 -9.08 4.58
N ARG A 168 24.13 -9.41 5.48
CA ARG A 168 23.68 -10.79 5.76
C ARG A 168 22.36 -11.15 5.12
N LEU A 169 21.82 -10.27 4.29
CA LEU A 169 20.58 -10.51 3.56
C LEU A 169 20.89 -10.88 2.10
N GLU A 170 20.01 -11.66 1.54
CA GLU A 170 19.83 -11.77 0.09
C GLU A 170 18.62 -10.93 -0.27
N ILE A 171 18.82 -9.98 -1.18
CA ILE A 171 17.83 -9.00 -1.60
C ILE A 171 17.72 -9.10 -3.12
N ASP A 172 16.57 -9.52 -3.59
CA ASP A 172 16.29 -9.70 -5.01
C ASP A 172 15.26 -8.67 -5.49
N PRO A 173 15.49 -7.97 -6.59
CA PRO A 173 14.46 -7.16 -7.22
C PRO A 173 13.35 -8.10 -7.71
N LEU A 174 12.09 -7.76 -7.37
CA LEU A 174 10.94 -8.61 -7.69
C LEU A 174 10.08 -7.98 -8.78
N GLY A 175 9.86 -6.68 -8.71
CA GLY A 175 9.05 -5.96 -9.68
C GLY A 175 9.27 -4.45 -9.58
N ARG A 176 8.48 -3.71 -10.36
CA ARG A 176 8.52 -2.24 -10.42
C ARG A 176 7.19 -1.65 -10.03
N ASP A 177 7.25 -0.47 -9.42
CA ASP A 177 6.09 0.37 -9.16
C ASP A 177 6.48 1.84 -9.37
N GLY A 178 5.49 2.72 -9.46
CA GLY A 178 5.69 4.15 -9.68
C GLY A 178 5.27 4.97 -8.47
N LEU A 179 6.09 5.98 -8.09
CA LEU A 179 5.63 7.02 -7.17
C LEU A 179 4.71 7.96 -7.96
N VAL A 180 3.43 8.01 -7.60
CA VAL A 180 2.41 8.83 -8.26
C VAL A 180 1.94 9.97 -7.37
N PHE A 181 1.54 11.07 -8.02
CA PHE A 181 0.95 12.21 -7.34
C PHE A 181 -0.53 12.30 -7.66
N ILE A 182 -1.32 12.54 -6.63
CA ILE A 182 -2.78 12.57 -6.68
C ILE A 182 -3.29 13.95 -6.28
N VAL A 183 -4.31 14.39 -6.98
CA VAL A 183 -5.06 15.60 -6.67
C VAL A 183 -6.56 15.32 -6.83
N ASN A 184 -7.41 16.19 -6.26
CA ASN A 184 -8.84 16.10 -6.52
C ASN A 184 -9.14 16.33 -8.01
N VAL A 185 -10.15 15.66 -8.57
CA VAL A 185 -10.56 15.81 -9.97
C VAL A 185 -10.91 17.25 -10.35
N ASN A 186 -11.32 18.09 -9.37
CA ASN A 186 -11.60 19.50 -9.56
C ASN A 186 -10.34 20.37 -9.70
N ASN A 187 -9.14 19.85 -9.38
CA ASN A 187 -7.90 20.57 -9.63
C ASN A 187 -7.61 20.60 -11.13
N PRO A 188 -7.39 21.78 -11.76
CA PRO A 188 -7.16 21.87 -13.20
C PRO A 188 -5.77 21.36 -13.65
N ILE A 189 -4.85 21.10 -12.71
CA ILE A 189 -3.51 20.63 -13.03
C ILE A 189 -3.59 19.20 -13.60
N GLU A 190 -2.94 19.03 -14.75
CA GLU A 190 -2.86 17.73 -15.45
C GLU A 190 -1.45 17.15 -15.45
N SER A 191 -0.43 17.99 -15.29
CA SER A 191 0.99 17.59 -15.32
C SER A 191 1.82 18.52 -14.45
N LEU A 192 2.83 17.97 -13.78
CA LEU A 192 3.89 18.72 -13.11
C LEU A 192 5.25 18.13 -13.49
N THR A 193 6.29 18.98 -13.46
CA THR A 193 7.66 18.49 -13.53
C THR A 193 8.14 17.99 -12.18
N VAL A 194 9.18 17.15 -12.16
CA VAL A 194 9.81 16.68 -10.91
C VAL A 194 10.33 17.88 -10.09
N ASP A 195 10.86 18.91 -10.75
CA ASP A 195 11.34 20.12 -10.07
C ASP A 195 10.19 20.92 -9.44
N GLN A 196 9.04 21.06 -10.12
CA GLN A 196 7.86 21.71 -9.53
C GLN A 196 7.36 20.96 -8.31
N ILE A 197 7.32 19.63 -8.36
CA ILE A 197 6.93 18.82 -7.19
C ILE A 197 7.92 19.01 -6.06
N ARG A 198 9.22 18.99 -6.33
CA ARG A 198 10.25 19.27 -5.33
C ARG A 198 10.05 20.64 -4.67
N ASP A 199 9.81 21.65 -5.50
CA ASP A 199 9.61 23.01 -5.01
C ASP A 199 8.30 23.15 -4.21
N ILE A 200 7.25 22.41 -4.53
CA ILE A 200 6.04 22.29 -3.70
C ILE A 200 6.38 21.67 -2.34
N TYR A 201 7.05 20.51 -2.32
CA TYR A 201 7.36 19.81 -1.07
C TYR A 201 8.49 20.44 -0.25
N THR A 202 9.30 21.31 -0.84
CA THR A 202 10.24 22.19 -0.08
C THR A 202 9.61 23.49 0.40
N GLY A 203 8.38 23.82 -0.06
CA GLY A 203 7.68 25.06 0.28
C GLY A 203 8.15 26.28 -0.49
N LYS A 204 8.90 26.11 -1.58
CA LYS A 204 9.29 27.21 -2.50
C LYS A 204 8.12 27.63 -3.38
N ILE A 205 7.29 26.66 -3.82
CA ILE A 205 6.01 26.89 -4.50
C ILE A 205 4.89 26.60 -3.51
N THR A 206 4.03 27.60 -3.29
CA THR A 206 2.96 27.51 -2.28
C THR A 206 1.57 27.82 -2.79
N ASP A 207 1.48 28.27 -4.05
CA ASP A 207 0.21 28.61 -4.70
C ASP A 207 0.12 27.91 -6.07
N TRP A 208 -1.05 27.36 -6.37
CA TRP A 208 -1.28 26.63 -7.62
C TRP A 208 -1.06 27.49 -8.89
N SER A 209 -1.27 28.82 -8.78
CA SER A 209 -1.02 29.74 -9.91
C SER A 209 0.44 29.79 -10.36
N GLU A 210 1.38 29.39 -9.49
CA GLU A 210 2.81 29.35 -9.81
C GLU A 210 3.14 28.18 -10.76
N VAL A 211 2.25 27.20 -10.86
CA VAL A 211 2.41 26.01 -11.70
C VAL A 211 1.32 25.88 -12.78
N GLY A 212 0.60 26.98 -13.03
CA GLY A 212 -0.40 27.05 -14.11
C GLY A 212 -1.84 26.65 -13.68
N GLY A 213 -2.08 26.48 -12.38
CA GLY A 213 -3.40 26.25 -11.83
C GLY A 213 -4.16 27.54 -11.49
N GLU A 214 -5.36 27.39 -10.92
CA GLU A 214 -6.11 28.50 -10.37
C GLU A 214 -5.43 29.01 -9.09
N PRO A 215 -5.50 30.34 -8.79
CA PRO A 215 -4.94 30.88 -7.56
C PRO A 215 -5.50 30.20 -6.32
N GLY A 216 -4.63 29.68 -5.47
CA GLY A 216 -5.00 28.99 -4.24
C GLY A 216 -3.83 28.32 -3.58
N LYS A 217 -3.83 28.31 -2.25
CA LYS A 217 -2.77 27.70 -1.46
C LYS A 217 -2.68 26.20 -1.72
N ILE A 218 -1.47 25.70 -1.98
CA ILE A 218 -1.20 24.26 -2.08
C ILE A 218 -1.17 23.63 -0.70
N ARG A 219 -1.89 22.53 -0.52
CA ARG A 219 -1.95 21.72 0.70
C ARG A 219 -1.25 20.38 0.43
N ALA A 220 0.06 20.34 0.67
CA ALA A 220 0.90 19.19 0.38
C ALA A 220 0.91 18.19 1.55
N PHE A 221 0.20 17.09 1.38
CA PHE A 221 0.18 16.00 2.36
C PHE A 221 1.48 15.22 2.34
N GLN A 222 1.96 14.83 3.52
CA GLN A 222 3.17 14.05 3.72
C GLN A 222 2.90 12.83 4.62
N ARG A 223 3.79 11.89 4.55
CA ARG A 223 3.83 10.70 5.40
C ARG A 223 4.96 10.81 6.41
N ASN A 224 4.90 10.02 7.48
CA ASN A 224 6.02 9.91 8.41
C ASN A 224 7.28 9.37 7.69
N SER A 225 8.47 9.67 8.23
CA SER A 225 9.76 9.31 7.63
C SER A 225 10.01 7.81 7.51
N THR A 226 9.25 6.99 8.25
CA THR A 226 9.37 5.51 8.24
C THR A 226 8.54 4.84 7.14
N SER A 227 7.74 5.63 6.41
CA SER A 227 6.87 5.13 5.36
C SER A 227 7.62 4.93 4.04
N GLY A 228 7.29 3.85 3.30
CA GLY A 228 7.89 3.57 2.00
C GLY A 228 7.65 4.66 0.98
N SER A 229 6.42 5.18 0.87
CA SER A 229 6.12 6.26 -0.08
C SER A 229 6.85 7.57 0.26
N GLN A 230 7.07 7.89 1.54
CA GLN A 230 7.91 9.03 1.92
C GLN A 230 9.38 8.79 1.56
N THR A 231 9.87 7.56 1.73
CA THR A 231 11.21 7.18 1.29
C THR A 231 11.37 7.35 -0.22
N LEU A 232 10.37 6.94 -1.00
CA LEU A 232 10.37 7.13 -2.46
C LEU A 232 10.34 8.61 -2.84
N LEU A 233 9.51 9.43 -2.18
CA LEU A 233 9.53 10.89 -2.40
C LEU A 233 10.92 11.46 -2.17
N ASN A 234 11.54 11.12 -1.05
CA ASN A 234 12.87 11.61 -0.70
C ASN A 234 13.94 11.16 -1.72
N LYS A 235 13.86 9.91 -2.18
CA LYS A 235 14.81 9.34 -3.14
C LYS A 235 14.63 9.88 -4.55
N LEU A 236 13.39 9.88 -5.07
CA LEU A 236 13.12 10.10 -6.49
C LEU A 236 12.89 11.58 -6.83
N VAL A 237 12.44 12.38 -5.86
CA VAL A 237 12.03 13.76 -6.09
C VAL A 237 12.94 14.76 -5.38
N MET A 238 13.25 14.54 -4.11
CA MET A 238 13.86 15.59 -3.28
C MET A 238 15.33 15.87 -3.58
N ASN A 239 16.04 14.98 -4.27
CA ASN A 239 17.43 15.18 -4.66
C ASN A 239 18.35 15.68 -3.51
N GLY A 240 18.14 15.12 -2.31
CA GLY A 240 18.88 15.47 -1.09
C GLY A 240 18.37 16.72 -0.35
N GLU A 241 17.41 17.45 -0.91
CA GLU A 241 16.72 18.52 -0.17
C GLU A 241 15.75 17.93 0.85
N LYS A 242 15.52 18.65 1.94
CA LYS A 242 14.51 18.24 2.93
C LYS A 242 13.14 18.77 2.56
N THR A 243 12.12 17.97 2.81
CA THR A 243 10.74 18.47 2.74
C THR A 243 10.52 19.56 3.80
N MET A 244 9.61 20.49 3.50
CA MET A 244 9.13 21.45 4.50
C MET A 244 8.47 20.70 5.67
N GLU A 245 8.47 21.30 6.84
CA GLU A 245 7.68 20.81 7.96
C GLU A 245 6.19 20.86 7.58
N PRO A 246 5.48 19.72 7.56
CA PRO A 246 4.07 19.73 7.19
C PRO A 246 3.24 20.43 8.28
N GLU A 247 2.18 21.12 7.87
CA GLU A 247 1.16 21.52 8.83
C GLU A 247 0.58 20.29 9.52
N LYS A 248 0.16 20.43 10.78
CA LYS A 248 -0.24 19.28 11.61
C LYS A 248 -1.24 18.35 10.93
N ASP A 249 -2.19 18.92 10.19
CA ASP A 249 -3.25 18.17 9.52
C ASP A 249 -2.81 17.59 8.16
N MET A 250 -1.57 17.88 7.72
CA MET A 250 -0.99 17.42 6.46
C MET A 250 0.01 16.27 6.65
N LEU A 251 0.22 15.81 7.88
CA LEU A 251 1.03 14.63 8.19
C LEU A 251 0.10 13.47 8.55
N VAL A 252 0.07 12.44 7.72
CA VAL A 252 -0.85 11.30 7.87
C VAL A 252 -0.11 10.00 8.14
N GLY A 253 -0.74 9.12 8.90
CA GLY A 253 -0.15 7.87 9.39
C GLY A 253 -0.07 6.79 8.33
N THR A 254 -1.13 6.61 7.52
CA THR A 254 -1.23 5.54 6.52
C THR A 254 -1.39 6.08 5.10
N MET A 255 -1.12 5.23 4.10
CA MET A 255 -1.30 5.59 2.70
C MET A 255 -2.78 5.76 2.35
N GLY A 256 -3.65 4.94 2.93
CA GLY A 256 -5.09 5.08 2.79
C GLY A 256 -5.61 6.41 3.34
N GLU A 257 -5.16 6.82 4.54
CA GLU A 257 -5.50 8.13 5.11
C GLU A 257 -5.03 9.28 4.22
N LEU A 258 -3.87 9.16 3.54
CA LEU A 258 -3.40 10.19 2.63
C LEU A 258 -4.36 10.33 1.44
N ILE A 259 -4.73 9.23 0.81
CA ILE A 259 -5.67 9.20 -0.32
C ILE A 259 -7.02 9.79 0.10
N GLU A 260 -7.58 9.33 1.22
CA GLU A 260 -8.86 9.82 1.77
C GLU A 260 -8.79 11.32 2.12
N SER A 261 -7.67 11.77 2.67
CA SER A 261 -7.46 13.18 3.01
C SER A 261 -7.42 14.06 1.77
N VAL A 262 -6.73 13.63 0.70
CA VAL A 262 -6.72 14.40 -0.57
C VAL A 262 -8.08 14.39 -1.24
N ALA A 263 -8.79 13.25 -1.23
CA ALA A 263 -10.12 13.11 -1.80
C ALA A 263 -11.15 13.99 -1.08
N GLY A 264 -11.12 14.00 0.25
CA GLY A 264 -12.08 14.68 1.11
C GLY A 264 -11.75 16.13 1.45
N PHE A 265 -10.57 16.63 1.05
CA PHE A 265 -10.11 17.95 1.43
C PHE A 265 -10.94 19.07 0.80
N ASP A 266 -11.92 19.54 1.52
CA ASP A 266 -12.90 20.64 1.26
C ASP A 266 -13.47 20.75 -0.17
N GLY A 267 -13.18 19.79 -1.06
CA GLY A 267 -13.61 19.77 -2.47
C GLY A 267 -13.04 20.91 -3.33
N SER A 268 -12.06 21.68 -2.79
CA SER A 268 -11.51 22.86 -3.47
C SER A 268 -10.42 22.53 -4.50
N GLY A 269 -9.94 21.28 -4.52
CA GLY A 269 -8.81 20.89 -5.35
C GLY A 269 -7.46 21.44 -4.86
N SER A 270 -7.38 21.98 -3.65
CA SER A 270 -6.15 22.59 -3.11
C SER A 270 -5.11 21.58 -2.64
N ALA A 271 -5.51 20.34 -2.37
CA ALA A 271 -4.66 19.29 -1.86
C ALA A 271 -3.85 18.58 -2.95
N ILE A 272 -2.61 18.22 -2.61
CA ILE A 272 -1.78 17.27 -3.35
C ILE A 272 -1.24 16.23 -2.38
N GLY A 273 -1.21 14.98 -2.81
CA GLY A 273 -0.60 13.88 -2.08
C GLY A 273 0.14 12.94 -3.00
N PHE A 274 0.70 11.89 -2.45
CA PHE A 274 1.43 10.88 -3.21
C PHE A 274 1.15 9.48 -2.70
N SER A 275 1.27 8.53 -3.60
CA SER A 275 1.10 7.11 -3.34
C SER A 275 2.05 6.32 -4.23
N VAL A 276 2.03 5.01 -4.13
CA VAL A 276 2.54 4.14 -5.18
C VAL A 276 1.40 3.78 -6.13
N TYR A 277 1.73 3.59 -7.41
CA TYR A 277 0.74 3.41 -8.48
C TYR A 277 -0.20 2.25 -8.20
N TYR A 278 0.34 1.08 -7.88
CA TYR A 278 -0.46 -0.10 -7.58
C TYR A 278 -1.49 0.16 -6.47
N TYR A 279 -1.06 0.78 -5.38
CA TYR A 279 -1.96 1.08 -4.26
C TYR A 279 -3.08 2.06 -4.63
N ALA A 280 -2.74 3.12 -5.36
CA ALA A 280 -3.71 4.14 -5.75
C ALA A 280 -4.68 3.65 -6.82
N GLU A 281 -4.23 2.80 -7.75
CA GLU A 281 -5.04 2.29 -8.86
C GLU A 281 -5.88 1.09 -8.48
N LYS A 282 -5.31 0.11 -7.74
CA LYS A 282 -5.93 -1.18 -7.49
C LYS A 282 -6.55 -1.30 -6.10
N MET A 283 -5.87 -0.82 -5.07
CA MET A 283 -6.30 -1.03 -3.68
C MET A 283 -7.22 0.07 -3.15
N LYS A 284 -7.01 1.31 -3.57
CA LYS A 284 -7.69 2.47 -2.98
C LYS A 284 -8.11 3.49 -4.03
N SER A 285 -8.67 3.03 -5.13
CA SER A 285 -9.20 3.90 -6.18
C SER A 285 -10.36 4.75 -5.64
N ASP A 286 -10.31 6.06 -5.88
CA ASP A 286 -11.35 7.02 -5.48
C ASP A 286 -11.77 7.88 -6.69
N PRO A 287 -13.05 7.94 -7.06
CA PRO A 287 -13.52 8.68 -8.22
C PRO A 287 -13.37 10.21 -8.10
N ASN A 288 -13.11 10.73 -6.90
CA ASN A 288 -12.84 12.15 -6.68
C ASN A 288 -11.35 12.50 -6.87
N LEU A 289 -10.52 11.53 -7.16
CA LEU A 289 -9.08 11.72 -7.36
C LEU A 289 -8.67 11.44 -8.80
N LYS A 290 -7.61 12.10 -9.20
CA LYS A 290 -6.87 11.77 -10.41
C LYS A 290 -5.37 11.75 -10.14
N MET A 291 -4.65 10.86 -10.82
CA MET A 291 -3.21 10.87 -10.89
C MET A 291 -2.80 11.88 -11.95
N ILE A 292 -1.88 12.79 -11.61
CA ILE A 292 -1.31 13.73 -12.58
C ILE A 292 -0.13 13.12 -13.33
N ARG A 293 0.10 13.61 -14.53
CA ARG A 293 1.29 13.27 -15.30
C ARG A 293 2.53 13.89 -14.68
N ILE A 294 3.65 13.21 -14.80
CA ILE A 294 4.97 13.73 -14.42
C ILE A 294 5.83 13.84 -15.68
N GLU A 295 6.40 15.01 -15.91
CA GLU A 295 7.10 15.33 -17.19
C GLU A 295 6.25 14.95 -18.41
N ASP A 296 4.94 15.23 -18.33
CA ASP A 296 3.92 14.91 -19.33
C ASP A 296 3.67 13.41 -19.57
N VAL A 297 4.28 12.53 -18.83
CA VAL A 297 4.07 11.07 -18.89
C VAL A 297 3.03 10.65 -17.86
N ALA A 298 1.97 9.98 -18.31
CA ALA A 298 0.96 9.41 -17.43
C ALA A 298 1.49 8.12 -16.76
N PRO A 299 1.22 7.91 -15.46
CA PRO A 299 1.51 6.63 -14.84
C PRO A 299 0.57 5.55 -15.41
N SER A 300 1.14 4.41 -15.76
CA SER A 300 0.41 3.20 -16.18
C SER A 300 1.34 2.00 -16.04
N ASN A 301 0.79 0.78 -16.02
CA ASN A 301 1.62 -0.44 -16.01
C ASN A 301 2.66 -0.38 -17.13
N ALA A 302 2.26 -0.05 -18.35
CA ALA A 302 3.18 0.01 -19.51
C ALA A 302 4.31 1.03 -19.33
N THR A 303 4.00 2.26 -18.86
CA THR A 303 5.02 3.32 -18.70
C THR A 303 5.92 3.11 -17.48
N ILE A 304 5.46 2.37 -16.48
CA ILE A 304 6.24 1.96 -15.32
C ILE A 304 7.16 0.79 -15.70
N GLU A 305 6.63 -0.20 -16.40
CA GLU A 305 7.37 -1.37 -16.85
C GLU A 305 8.51 -1.00 -17.80
N ASP A 306 8.25 -0.20 -18.82
CA ASP A 306 9.26 0.23 -19.82
C ASP A 306 10.19 1.36 -19.31
N GLY A 307 9.88 1.94 -18.13
CA GLY A 307 10.67 3.01 -17.51
C GLY A 307 10.51 4.39 -18.15
N THR A 308 9.50 4.61 -19.00
CA THR A 308 9.19 5.95 -19.54
C THR A 308 8.56 6.87 -18.51
N TYR A 309 7.84 6.32 -17.50
CA TYR A 309 7.40 7.09 -16.35
C TYR A 309 8.61 7.44 -15.47
N PRO A 310 8.86 8.73 -15.13
CA PRO A 310 10.15 9.13 -14.56
C PRO A 310 10.37 8.73 -13.10
N LEU A 311 9.31 8.40 -12.36
CA LEU A 311 9.39 8.12 -10.92
C LEU A 311 9.16 6.64 -10.61
N VAL A 312 9.89 5.79 -11.34
CA VAL A 312 9.86 4.33 -11.15
C VAL A 312 10.80 3.90 -10.05
N ASN A 313 10.40 2.91 -9.26
CA ASN A 313 11.22 2.26 -8.25
C ASN A 313 10.93 0.76 -8.19
N ASP A 314 11.97 -0.01 -7.97
CA ASP A 314 11.83 -1.44 -7.75
C ASP A 314 11.29 -1.71 -6.33
N PHE A 315 10.59 -2.82 -6.17
CA PHE A 315 10.35 -3.44 -4.86
C PHE A 315 11.05 -4.79 -4.81
N TYR A 316 11.33 -5.24 -3.60
CA TYR A 316 12.30 -6.31 -3.38
C TYR A 316 11.71 -7.39 -2.51
N MET A 317 12.14 -8.61 -2.76
CA MET A 317 12.05 -9.71 -1.82
C MET A 317 13.37 -9.83 -1.08
N ALA A 318 13.31 -10.05 0.23
CA ALA A 318 14.51 -10.23 1.03
C ALA A 318 14.36 -11.38 2.03
N ILE A 319 15.44 -12.13 2.18
CA ILE A 319 15.60 -13.20 3.18
C ILE A 319 16.98 -13.12 3.84
N ARG A 320 17.20 -13.82 4.93
CA ARG A 320 18.53 -13.95 5.50
C ARG A 320 19.40 -14.90 4.67
N ALA A 321 20.65 -14.53 4.37
CA ALA A 321 21.60 -15.35 3.62
C ALA A 321 21.95 -16.67 4.36
N SER A 322 21.73 -16.71 5.67
CA SER A 322 21.96 -17.92 6.49
C SER A 322 20.88 -18.99 6.34
N GLU A 323 19.80 -18.72 5.59
CA GLU A 323 18.76 -19.71 5.33
C GLU A 323 19.32 -20.92 4.62
N LYS A 324 18.97 -22.12 5.10
CA LYS A 324 19.41 -23.37 4.49
C LYS A 324 18.83 -23.54 3.10
N SER A 325 19.57 -24.18 2.22
CA SER A 325 19.14 -24.42 0.83
C SER A 325 17.85 -25.24 0.68
N ASP A 326 17.50 -26.03 1.68
CA ASP A 326 16.30 -26.87 1.74
C ASP A 326 15.20 -26.29 2.64
N SER A 327 15.41 -25.09 3.23
CA SER A 327 14.41 -24.47 4.10
C SER A 327 13.16 -24.04 3.31
N PRO A 328 11.99 -23.99 3.96
CA PRO A 328 10.78 -23.44 3.34
C PRO A 328 10.98 -22.01 2.81
N VAL A 329 11.70 -21.18 3.53
CA VAL A 329 12.01 -19.79 3.13
C VAL A 329 12.76 -19.75 1.80
N ARG A 330 13.82 -20.58 1.67
CA ARG A 330 14.62 -20.64 0.45
C ARG A 330 13.81 -21.16 -0.75
N LYS A 331 12.99 -22.18 -0.54
CA LYS A 331 12.11 -22.71 -1.57
C LYS A 331 11.09 -21.67 -2.04
N LEU A 332 10.51 -20.91 -1.11
CA LEU A 332 9.57 -19.84 -1.45
C LEU A 332 10.24 -18.73 -2.26
N ARG A 333 11.43 -18.29 -1.85
CA ARG A 333 12.21 -17.31 -2.59
C ARG A 333 12.52 -17.80 -4.01
N ASP A 334 13.04 -19.03 -4.15
CA ASP A 334 13.41 -19.58 -5.44
C ASP A 334 12.19 -19.77 -6.35
N TRP A 335 11.03 -20.09 -5.77
CA TRP A 335 9.78 -20.14 -6.49
C TRP A 335 9.33 -18.76 -7.00
N MET A 336 9.37 -17.73 -6.17
CA MET A 336 9.04 -16.36 -6.57
C MET A 336 9.95 -15.81 -7.68
N LEU A 337 11.20 -16.26 -7.73
CA LEU A 337 12.15 -15.87 -8.78
C LEU A 337 12.05 -16.74 -10.04
N SER A 338 11.24 -17.80 -10.02
CA SER A 338 10.97 -18.66 -11.18
C SER A 338 9.97 -18.03 -12.15
N GLU A 339 9.75 -18.69 -13.28
CA GLU A 339 8.70 -18.26 -14.25
C GLU A 339 7.31 -18.23 -13.61
N ASN A 340 7.00 -19.16 -12.69
CA ASN A 340 5.73 -19.18 -11.97
C ASN A 340 5.52 -17.93 -11.10
N GLY A 341 6.55 -17.51 -10.39
CA GLY A 341 6.50 -16.30 -9.58
C GLY A 341 6.36 -15.03 -10.45
N LYS A 342 6.98 -15.02 -11.62
CA LYS A 342 6.81 -13.92 -12.59
C LYS A 342 5.38 -13.86 -13.15
N GLU A 343 4.80 -15.01 -13.49
CA GLU A 343 3.41 -15.10 -13.95
C GLU A 343 2.44 -14.57 -12.88
N LEU A 344 2.66 -14.95 -11.61
CA LEU A 344 1.90 -14.40 -10.49
C LEU A 344 2.00 -12.87 -10.41
N LEU A 345 3.20 -12.32 -10.57
CA LEU A 345 3.42 -10.87 -10.55
C LEU A 345 2.73 -10.14 -11.71
N GLU A 346 2.76 -10.73 -12.91
CA GLU A 346 2.10 -10.20 -14.10
C GLU A 346 0.57 -10.23 -13.98
N GLU A 347 0.01 -11.28 -13.37
CA GLU A 347 -1.43 -11.39 -13.13
C GLU A 347 -1.92 -10.42 -12.05
N GLU A 348 -1.09 -10.14 -11.04
CA GLU A 348 -1.45 -9.23 -9.95
C GLU A 348 -1.39 -7.76 -10.40
N GLY A 349 -0.52 -7.37 -11.32
CA GLY A 349 -0.58 -6.05 -11.93
C GLY A 349 0.65 -5.30 -12.14
#